data_93bd2565ca9cfa6913aa3a3a72350330
#
_entry.id   93bd2565ca9cfa6913aa3a3a72350330
#
_cell.length_a   1.000
_cell.length_b   1.000
_cell.length_c   1.000
_cell.angle_alpha   90.00
_cell.angle_beta   90.00
_cell.angle_gamma   90.00
#
_symmetry.space_group_name_H-M   'P 1'
#
loop_
_entity.id
_entity.type
_entity.pdbx_description
1 polymer ?
#
loop_
_entity_poly.entity_id
_entity_poly.type
_entity_poly.pdbx_seq_one_letter_code
_entity_poly.pdbx_strand_id
1 'polypeptide(L)'
;MKKSIWIFIFGLIAGFALIALIAIPRLRPYTFHGTVLQSSQPAPDFELTANHGQIVSLQDFEGKLVMLYFGYTFCPDVCPATLSELGGALDLLGKQANDIQVIMISVDPERDTPEMLAEYVTHFDPSFLGVTGSMEEIARVAALYGIFFEAHEGTEATGYLVDHTATVMVVDQDGHLKLVFPFGTPAEDIAEDLSHILN
;
A
#
# COMPACT_ATOMS: atom_id res chain seq x y z
N MET A 1 -6.23 -1.58 -64.52
CA MET A 1 -5.11 -1.16 -63.67
C MET A 1 -5.49 -0.19 -62.55
N LYS A 2 -6.26 0.90 -62.79
CA LYS A 2 -6.59 1.87 -61.75
C LYS A 2 -7.41 1.34 -60.56
N LYS A 3 -8.39 0.44 -60.80
CA LYS A 3 -9.23 -0.15 -59.72
C LYS A 3 -8.45 -1.06 -58.77
N SER A 4 -7.45 -1.80 -59.24
CA SER A 4 -6.62 -2.69 -58.42
C SER A 4 -5.72 -1.93 -57.45
N ILE A 5 -5.23 -0.75 -57.86
CA ILE A 5 -4.40 0.10 -57.01
C ILE A 5 -5.21 0.67 -55.82
N TRP A 6 -6.47 1.05 -56.07
CA TRP A 6 -7.34 1.57 -55.00
C TRP A 6 -7.71 0.52 -53.96
N ILE A 7 -7.89 -0.74 -54.38
CA ILE A 7 -8.14 -1.87 -53.46
C ILE A 7 -6.92 -2.11 -52.58
N PHE A 8 -5.70 -2.07 -53.16
CA PHE A 8 -4.45 -2.20 -52.38
C PHE A 8 -4.25 -1.09 -51.39
N ILE A 9 -4.50 0.17 -51.76
CA ILE A 9 -4.38 1.35 -50.88
C ILE A 9 -5.40 1.24 -49.75
N PHE A 10 -6.64 0.85 -50.04
CA PHE A 10 -7.68 0.69 -49.02
C PHE A 10 -7.34 -0.44 -48.04
N GLY A 11 -6.78 -1.57 -48.52
CA GLY A 11 -6.29 -2.67 -47.68
C GLY A 11 -5.13 -2.24 -46.74
N LEU A 12 -4.18 -1.44 -47.24
CA LEU A 12 -3.07 -0.90 -46.47
C LEU A 12 -3.56 0.09 -45.37
N ILE A 13 -4.48 0.97 -45.73
CA ILE A 13 -5.07 1.92 -44.75
C ILE A 13 -5.87 1.18 -43.67
N ALA A 14 -6.67 0.19 -44.05
CA ALA A 14 -7.44 -0.62 -43.14
C ALA A 14 -6.51 -1.45 -42.20
N GLY A 15 -5.44 -2.02 -42.74
CA GLY A 15 -4.42 -2.73 -41.96
C GLY A 15 -3.70 -1.81 -40.97
N PHE A 16 -3.30 -0.61 -41.42
CA PHE A 16 -2.66 0.38 -40.54
C PHE A 16 -3.61 0.88 -39.45
N ALA A 17 -4.89 1.12 -39.80
CA ALA A 17 -5.90 1.53 -38.83
C ALA A 17 -6.14 0.43 -37.77
N LEU A 18 -6.18 -0.84 -38.18
CA LEU A 18 -6.33 -1.97 -37.26
C LEU A 18 -5.12 -2.10 -36.32
N ILE A 19 -3.91 -1.97 -36.87
CA ILE A 19 -2.67 -1.97 -36.05
C ILE A 19 -2.66 -0.78 -35.10
N ALA A 20 -3.02 0.41 -35.53
CA ALA A 20 -3.10 1.59 -34.69
C ALA A 20 -4.13 1.44 -33.56
N LEU A 21 -5.31 0.87 -33.87
CA LEU A 21 -6.37 0.61 -32.89
C LEU A 21 -5.92 -0.36 -31.78
N ILE A 22 -5.03 -1.30 -32.11
CA ILE A 22 -4.51 -2.30 -31.16
C ILE A 22 -3.26 -1.78 -30.44
N ALA A 23 -2.39 -1.04 -31.14
CA ALA A 23 -1.11 -0.59 -30.59
C ALA A 23 -1.21 0.68 -29.75
N ILE A 24 -2.05 1.65 -30.14
CA ILE A 24 -2.16 2.93 -29.43
C ILE A 24 -2.57 2.77 -27.95
N PRO A 25 -3.57 1.92 -27.58
CA PRO A 25 -3.91 1.71 -26.18
C PRO A 25 -2.76 1.10 -25.37
N ARG A 26 -1.92 0.25 -25.99
CA ARG A 26 -0.76 -0.38 -25.32
C ARG A 26 0.44 0.56 -25.13
N LEU A 27 0.47 1.67 -25.85
CA LEU A 27 1.54 2.69 -25.75
C LEU A 27 1.19 3.80 -24.77
N ARG A 28 -0.02 3.80 -24.18
CA ARG A 28 -0.36 4.77 -23.14
C ARG A 28 0.40 4.43 -21.86
N PRO A 29 1.09 5.40 -21.23
CA PRO A 29 1.68 5.17 -19.93
C PRO A 29 0.58 4.82 -18.93
N TYR A 30 0.89 3.90 -18.01
CA TYR A 30 -0.01 3.56 -16.93
C TYR A 30 -0.23 4.79 -16.04
N THR A 31 -1.46 5.00 -15.59
CA THR A 31 -1.81 6.08 -14.68
C THR A 31 -2.18 5.46 -13.35
N PHE A 32 -1.36 5.70 -12.34
CA PHE A 32 -1.61 5.21 -10.99
C PHE A 32 -2.82 5.89 -10.36
N HIS A 33 -3.56 5.15 -9.56
CA HIS A 33 -4.63 5.63 -8.69
C HIS A 33 -4.04 6.31 -7.45
N GLY A 34 -2.95 5.74 -6.91
CA GLY A 34 -2.17 6.35 -5.84
C GLY A 34 -1.29 7.51 -6.31
N THR A 35 -0.86 8.33 -5.37
CA THR A 35 0.11 9.39 -5.64
C THR A 35 1.50 8.81 -5.80
N VAL A 36 2.10 8.97 -6.99
CA VAL A 36 3.46 8.50 -7.27
C VAL A 36 4.47 9.42 -6.60
N LEU A 37 5.34 8.85 -5.79
CA LEU A 37 6.48 9.55 -5.20
C LEU A 37 7.72 9.33 -6.08
N GLN A 38 8.37 10.44 -6.43
CA GLN A 38 9.65 10.40 -7.15
C GLN A 38 10.80 10.46 -6.12
N SER A 39 10.93 9.41 -5.31
CA SER A 39 12.04 9.32 -4.36
C SER A 39 13.25 8.66 -5.01
N SER A 40 14.40 9.31 -4.92
CA SER A 40 15.70 8.74 -5.29
C SER A 40 16.43 8.13 -4.10
N GLN A 41 15.88 8.24 -2.91
CA GLN A 41 16.45 7.72 -1.67
C GLN A 41 15.67 6.46 -1.25
N PRO A 42 16.34 5.47 -0.66
CA PRO A 42 15.68 4.35 -0.03
C PRO A 42 14.66 4.80 1.03
N ALA A 43 13.62 4.01 1.23
CA ALA A 43 12.70 4.21 2.34
C ALA A 43 13.48 4.13 3.67
N PRO A 44 13.18 5.00 4.65
CA PRO A 44 13.82 4.93 5.95
C PRO A 44 13.62 3.57 6.61
N ASP A 45 14.70 2.95 7.08
CA ASP A 45 14.60 1.71 7.84
C ASP A 45 14.13 1.97 9.27
N PHE A 46 13.56 0.93 9.89
CA PHE A 46 13.13 0.93 11.28
C PHE A 46 13.42 -0.43 11.93
N GLU A 47 13.53 -0.44 13.24
CA GLU A 47 13.53 -1.64 14.06
C GLU A 47 12.39 -1.52 15.07
N LEU A 48 11.39 -2.40 14.95
CA LEU A 48 10.21 -2.41 15.81
C LEU A 48 9.86 -3.85 16.22
N THR A 49 9.09 -3.98 17.29
CA THR A 49 8.68 -5.28 17.84
C THR A 49 7.45 -5.78 17.11
N ALA A 50 7.56 -6.94 16.49
CA ALA A 50 6.46 -7.64 15.83
C ALA A 50 5.59 -8.38 16.84
N ASN A 51 4.45 -8.87 16.34
CA ASN A 51 3.40 -9.55 17.08
C ASN A 51 3.83 -10.82 17.85
N HIS A 52 5.02 -11.35 17.65
CA HIS A 52 5.57 -12.49 18.41
C HIS A 52 6.78 -12.10 19.27
N GLY A 53 6.95 -10.81 19.58
CA GLY A 53 8.07 -10.29 20.35
C GLY A 53 9.42 -10.32 19.59
N GLN A 54 9.38 -10.56 18.28
CA GLN A 54 10.56 -10.49 17.42
C GLN A 54 10.79 -9.04 16.96
N ILE A 55 12.04 -8.64 16.93
CA ILE A 55 12.41 -7.36 16.30
C ILE A 55 12.44 -7.58 14.79
N VAL A 56 11.78 -6.70 14.06
CA VAL A 56 11.76 -6.68 12.59
C VAL A 56 12.15 -5.30 12.08
N SER A 57 12.77 -5.29 10.91
CA SER A 57 13.16 -4.10 10.15
C SER A 57 12.49 -4.09 8.78
N LEU A 58 12.46 -2.95 8.12
CA LEU A 58 11.99 -2.90 6.73
C LEU A 58 12.87 -3.76 5.82
N GLN A 59 14.18 -3.85 6.09
CA GLN A 59 15.14 -4.64 5.33
C GLN A 59 14.85 -6.15 5.35
N ASP A 60 14.16 -6.66 6.38
CA ASP A 60 13.77 -8.08 6.45
C ASP A 60 12.79 -8.48 5.33
N PHE A 61 12.20 -7.49 4.66
CA PHE A 61 11.25 -7.65 3.56
C PHE A 61 11.84 -7.25 2.20
N GLU A 62 13.17 -7.17 2.08
CA GLU A 62 13.84 -6.88 0.81
C GLU A 62 13.40 -7.83 -0.30
N GLY A 63 13.11 -7.30 -1.48
CA GLY A 63 12.57 -8.06 -2.61
C GLY A 63 11.06 -8.23 -2.59
N LYS A 64 10.37 -7.83 -1.52
CA LYS A 64 8.91 -7.72 -1.48
C LYS A 64 8.46 -6.27 -1.67
N LEU A 65 7.24 -6.13 -2.15
CA LEU A 65 6.52 -4.87 -2.07
C LEU A 65 5.95 -4.74 -0.66
N VAL A 66 6.23 -3.63 0.04
CA VAL A 66 5.78 -3.43 1.42
C VAL A 66 4.77 -2.30 1.50
N MET A 67 3.60 -2.58 2.08
CA MET A 67 2.61 -1.57 2.41
C MET A 67 2.71 -1.21 3.89
N LEU A 68 3.07 0.03 4.18
CA LEU A 68 3.16 0.57 5.54
C LEU A 68 1.91 1.38 5.86
N TYR A 69 1.25 1.04 6.95
CA TYR A 69 0.09 1.75 7.48
C TYR A 69 0.32 2.11 8.95
N PHE A 70 0.18 3.38 9.29
CA PHE A 70 0.25 3.86 10.67
C PHE A 70 -1.16 3.97 11.21
N GLY A 71 -1.44 3.26 12.31
CA GLY A 71 -2.78 3.20 12.89
C GLY A 71 -2.75 2.65 14.33
N TYR A 72 -3.91 2.34 14.91
CA TYR A 72 -4.02 1.77 16.24
C TYR A 72 -5.28 0.91 16.38
N THR A 73 -5.27 -0.06 17.31
CA THR A 73 -6.33 -1.08 17.40
C THR A 73 -7.65 -0.52 17.92
N PHE A 74 -7.62 0.55 18.72
CA PHE A 74 -8.81 1.20 19.29
C PHE A 74 -9.45 2.25 18.36
N CYS A 75 -8.98 2.38 17.12
CA CYS A 75 -9.58 3.28 16.13
C CYS A 75 -10.98 2.76 15.73
N PRO A 76 -12.05 3.57 15.88
CA PRO A 76 -13.42 3.08 15.69
C PRO A 76 -13.83 2.94 14.22
N ASP A 77 -13.11 3.53 13.26
CA ASP A 77 -13.58 3.68 11.88
C ASP A 77 -12.46 3.56 10.84
N VAL A 78 -11.54 4.51 10.77
CA VAL A 78 -10.57 4.65 9.69
C VAL A 78 -9.61 3.47 9.57
N CYS A 79 -9.08 2.97 10.71
CA CYS A 79 -8.11 1.88 10.70
C CYS A 79 -8.71 0.55 10.22
N PRO A 80 -9.85 0.08 10.78
CA PRO A 80 -10.45 -1.16 10.29
C PRO A 80 -10.91 -1.05 8.83
N ALA A 81 -11.43 0.10 8.39
CA ALA A 81 -11.80 0.32 7.00
C ALA A 81 -10.56 0.20 6.07
N THR A 82 -9.45 0.87 6.41
CA THR A 82 -8.22 0.81 5.62
C THR A 82 -7.68 -0.62 5.53
N LEU A 83 -7.57 -1.34 6.67
CA LEU A 83 -7.05 -2.71 6.68
C LEU A 83 -7.96 -3.67 5.90
N SER A 84 -9.27 -3.45 5.91
CA SER A 84 -10.23 -4.22 5.10
C SER A 84 -10.00 -4.02 3.60
N GLU A 85 -9.74 -2.77 3.16
CA GLU A 85 -9.40 -2.50 1.75
C GLU A 85 -8.06 -3.16 1.36
N LEU A 86 -7.06 -3.14 2.26
CA LEU A 86 -5.77 -3.80 2.01
C LEU A 86 -5.93 -5.33 1.89
N GLY A 87 -6.73 -5.95 2.77
CA GLY A 87 -7.05 -7.38 2.69
C GLY A 87 -7.77 -7.72 1.38
N GLY A 88 -8.79 -6.93 1.02
CA GLY A 88 -9.50 -7.06 -0.25
C GLY A 88 -8.57 -6.94 -1.47
N ALA A 89 -7.59 -6.04 -1.43
CA ALA A 89 -6.60 -5.90 -2.50
C ALA A 89 -5.70 -7.14 -2.62
N LEU A 90 -5.26 -7.74 -1.50
CA LEU A 90 -4.50 -9.00 -1.54
C LEU A 90 -5.34 -10.16 -2.10
N ASP A 91 -6.62 -10.25 -1.75
CA ASP A 91 -7.54 -11.25 -2.29
C ASP A 91 -7.66 -11.13 -3.82
N LEU A 92 -7.78 -9.90 -4.35
CA LEU A 92 -7.85 -9.62 -5.78
C LEU A 92 -6.55 -9.96 -6.51
N LEU A 93 -5.40 -9.76 -5.88
CA LEU A 93 -4.07 -10.07 -6.42
C LEU A 93 -3.78 -11.58 -6.46
N GLY A 94 -4.43 -12.35 -5.61
CA GLY A 94 -4.28 -13.80 -5.56
C GLY A 94 -2.83 -14.23 -5.34
N LYS A 95 -2.21 -14.89 -6.33
CA LYS A 95 -0.82 -15.38 -6.16
C LYS A 95 0.23 -14.28 -6.03
N GLN A 96 -0.01 -13.10 -6.61
CA GLN A 96 0.91 -11.96 -6.50
C GLN A 96 0.97 -11.41 -5.06
N ALA A 97 -0.05 -11.67 -4.23
CA ALA A 97 -0.06 -11.29 -2.83
C ALA A 97 1.10 -11.92 -2.02
N ASN A 98 1.68 -13.05 -2.47
CA ASN A 98 2.85 -13.65 -1.82
C ASN A 98 4.11 -12.77 -1.88
N ASP A 99 4.18 -11.87 -2.85
CA ASP A 99 5.29 -10.93 -3.05
C ASP A 99 5.05 -9.58 -2.35
N ILE A 100 3.99 -9.52 -1.53
CA ILE A 100 3.58 -8.32 -0.80
C ILE A 100 3.61 -8.58 0.70
N GLN A 101 4.00 -7.56 1.48
CA GLN A 101 3.86 -7.57 2.94
C GLN A 101 3.12 -6.31 3.38
N VAL A 102 2.04 -6.49 4.14
CA VAL A 102 1.36 -5.39 4.84
C VAL A 102 1.89 -5.31 6.27
N ILE A 103 2.32 -4.12 6.68
CA ILE A 103 2.80 -3.85 8.04
C ILE A 103 1.99 -2.70 8.63
N MET A 104 1.27 -2.99 9.70
CA MET A 104 0.64 -1.96 10.53
C MET A 104 1.60 -1.56 11.64
N ILE A 105 1.99 -0.28 11.67
CA ILE A 105 2.81 0.32 12.72
C ILE A 105 1.86 1.02 13.70
N SER A 106 1.84 0.57 14.95
CA SER A 106 0.98 1.20 15.95
C SER A 106 1.49 2.58 16.34
N VAL A 107 0.58 3.56 16.35
CA VAL A 107 0.81 4.91 16.89
C VAL A 107 0.30 5.06 18.33
N ASP A 108 -0.10 3.95 18.95
CA ASP A 108 -0.61 3.91 20.33
C ASP A 108 0.04 2.76 21.13
N PRO A 109 1.36 2.79 21.31
CA PRO A 109 2.09 1.71 21.96
C PRO A 109 1.73 1.50 23.43
N GLU A 110 1.01 2.44 24.06
CA GLU A 110 0.54 2.29 25.44
C GLU A 110 -0.60 1.27 25.57
N ARG A 111 -1.46 1.15 24.53
CA ARG A 111 -2.56 0.19 24.49
C ARG A 111 -2.29 -0.99 23.58
N ASP A 112 -1.56 -0.79 22.49
CA ASP A 112 -1.32 -1.80 21.47
C ASP A 112 -0.11 -2.67 21.82
N THR A 113 -0.36 -3.76 22.56
CA THR A 113 0.69 -4.77 22.80
C THR A 113 0.93 -5.62 21.55
N PRO A 114 2.09 -6.30 21.44
CA PRO A 114 2.33 -7.24 20.34
C PRO A 114 1.23 -8.29 20.16
N GLU A 115 0.68 -8.81 21.25
CA GLU A 115 -0.39 -9.80 21.23
C GLU A 115 -1.71 -9.24 20.70
N MET A 116 -2.08 -8.03 21.12
CA MET A 116 -3.28 -7.34 20.62
C MET A 116 -3.16 -7.04 19.13
N LEU A 117 -1.98 -6.57 18.69
CA LEU A 117 -1.73 -6.32 17.28
C LEU A 117 -1.80 -7.61 16.45
N ALA A 118 -1.27 -8.74 16.97
CA ALA A 118 -1.36 -10.04 16.32
C ALA A 118 -2.81 -10.45 16.04
N GLU A 119 -3.66 -10.35 17.07
CA GLU A 119 -5.08 -10.68 16.95
C GLU A 119 -5.78 -9.70 15.99
N TYR A 120 -5.50 -8.42 16.11
CA TYR A 120 -6.18 -7.39 15.34
C TYR A 120 -5.86 -7.47 13.84
N VAL A 121 -4.59 -7.47 13.45
CA VAL A 121 -4.23 -7.43 12.03
C VAL A 121 -4.58 -8.71 11.30
N THR A 122 -4.45 -9.87 11.95
CA THR A 122 -4.78 -11.17 11.33
C THR A 122 -6.28 -11.38 11.13
N HIS A 123 -7.12 -10.53 11.73
CA HIS A 123 -8.55 -10.51 11.45
C HIS A 123 -8.84 -10.04 10.00
N PHE A 124 -8.00 -9.20 9.44
CA PHE A 124 -8.16 -8.68 8.08
C PHE A 124 -7.49 -9.58 7.04
N ASP A 125 -6.26 -10.02 7.32
CA ASP A 125 -5.55 -11.03 6.52
C ASP A 125 -4.49 -11.73 7.38
N PRO A 126 -4.36 -13.08 7.29
CA PRO A 126 -3.39 -13.83 8.08
C PRO A 126 -1.91 -13.45 7.83
N SER A 127 -1.59 -12.85 6.69
CA SER A 127 -0.24 -12.42 6.33
C SER A 127 0.14 -11.05 6.89
N PHE A 128 -0.82 -10.30 7.43
CA PHE A 128 -0.57 -8.96 7.95
C PHE A 128 0.31 -9.02 9.19
N LEU A 129 1.21 -8.07 9.31
CA LEU A 129 2.11 -7.92 10.42
C LEU A 129 1.79 -6.64 11.20
N GLY A 130 1.55 -6.77 12.49
CA GLY A 130 1.44 -5.63 13.41
C GLY A 130 2.77 -5.44 14.13
N VAL A 131 3.24 -4.21 14.20
CA VAL A 131 4.48 -3.85 14.89
C VAL A 131 4.25 -2.67 15.83
N THR A 132 4.97 -2.67 16.96
CA THR A 132 4.94 -1.64 17.98
C THR A 132 6.34 -1.42 18.56
N GLY A 133 6.48 -0.48 19.48
CA GLY A 133 7.73 -0.20 20.17
C GLY A 133 7.49 0.77 21.32
N SER A 134 8.53 1.38 21.84
CA SER A 134 8.38 2.51 22.77
C SER A 134 7.79 3.73 22.04
N MET A 135 7.15 4.64 22.78
CA MET A 135 6.64 5.90 22.22
C MET A 135 7.72 6.69 21.49
N GLU A 136 8.97 6.66 21.98
CA GLU A 136 10.12 7.33 21.35
C GLU A 136 10.48 6.70 20.00
N GLU A 137 10.48 5.37 19.92
CA GLU A 137 10.73 4.64 18.66
C GLU A 137 9.65 4.92 17.65
N ILE A 138 8.37 4.84 18.04
CA ILE A 138 7.23 5.13 17.16
C ILE A 138 7.28 6.59 16.68
N ALA A 139 7.51 7.56 17.55
CA ALA A 139 7.60 8.97 17.16
C ALA A 139 8.74 9.23 16.17
N ARG A 140 9.90 8.57 16.37
CA ARG A 140 11.03 8.64 15.44
C ARG A 140 10.67 8.06 14.06
N VAL A 141 10.08 6.87 14.03
CA VAL A 141 9.71 6.22 12.77
C VAL A 141 8.62 7.03 12.06
N ALA A 142 7.58 7.47 12.76
CA ALA A 142 6.53 8.31 12.19
C ALA A 142 7.10 9.60 11.57
N ALA A 143 8.04 10.26 12.25
CA ALA A 143 8.69 11.46 11.73
C ALA A 143 9.50 11.21 10.45
N LEU A 144 10.19 10.06 10.33
CA LEU A 144 10.92 9.66 9.13
C LEU A 144 10.00 9.48 7.91
N TYR A 145 8.78 9.02 8.15
CA TYR A 145 7.76 8.81 7.11
C TYR A 145 6.82 10.01 6.94
N GLY A 146 7.02 11.10 7.68
CA GLY A 146 6.17 12.29 7.61
C GLY A 146 4.75 12.05 8.15
N ILE A 147 4.59 11.10 9.06
CA ILE A 147 3.33 10.77 9.71
C ILE A 147 3.17 11.64 10.95
N PHE A 148 2.07 12.37 11.00
CA PHE A 148 1.61 13.05 12.21
C PHE A 148 0.72 12.13 13.03
N PHE A 149 0.83 12.15 14.34
CA PHE A 149 -0.13 11.56 15.26
C PHE A 149 -0.16 12.33 16.57
N GLU A 150 -1.34 12.41 17.20
CA GLU A 150 -1.56 13.13 18.47
C GLU A 150 -2.75 12.50 19.21
N ALA A 151 -2.55 12.20 20.49
CA ALA A 151 -3.60 11.71 21.36
C ALA A 151 -4.45 12.88 21.90
N HIS A 152 -5.77 12.71 21.91
CA HIS A 152 -6.71 13.69 22.48
C HIS A 152 -7.81 13.00 23.29
N GLU A 153 -8.44 13.72 24.19
CA GLU A 153 -9.50 13.19 25.03
C GLU A 153 -10.68 12.70 24.18
N GLY A 154 -11.12 11.49 24.46
CA GLY A 154 -12.33 10.90 23.89
C GLY A 154 -13.50 10.93 24.88
N THR A 155 -14.37 9.94 24.80
CA THR A 155 -15.50 9.74 25.72
C THR A 155 -15.15 8.70 26.79
N GLU A 156 -16.01 8.57 27.83
CA GLU A 156 -15.89 7.48 28.81
C GLU A 156 -15.90 6.08 28.15
N ALA A 157 -16.56 5.93 27.00
CA ALA A 157 -16.66 4.67 26.27
C ALA A 157 -15.43 4.40 25.37
N THR A 158 -14.81 5.43 24.81
CA THR A 158 -13.66 5.29 23.89
C THR A 158 -12.31 5.49 24.58
N GLY A 159 -12.27 6.07 25.77
CA GLY A 159 -11.05 6.56 26.40
C GLY A 159 -10.49 7.74 25.58
N TYR A 160 -9.18 7.79 25.38
CA TYR A 160 -8.57 8.75 24.45
C TYR A 160 -8.59 8.18 23.02
N LEU A 161 -8.56 9.08 22.03
CA LEU A 161 -8.41 8.78 20.62
C LEU A 161 -7.08 9.31 20.11
N VAL A 162 -6.58 8.76 19.00
CA VAL A 162 -5.33 9.23 18.38
C VAL A 162 -5.64 9.69 16.96
N ASP A 163 -5.50 10.98 16.71
CA ASP A 163 -5.50 11.52 15.36
C ASP A 163 -4.19 11.16 14.68
N HIS A 164 -4.25 10.66 13.47
CA HIS A 164 -3.05 10.31 12.73
C HIS A 164 -3.24 10.49 11.21
N THR A 165 -2.13 10.60 10.50
CA THR A 165 -2.13 10.59 9.04
C THR A 165 -2.59 9.22 8.54
N ALA A 166 -3.77 9.16 7.92
CA ALA A 166 -4.41 7.93 7.47
C ALA A 166 -4.08 7.62 6.01
N THR A 167 -2.81 7.40 5.70
CA THR A 167 -2.33 7.02 4.38
C THR A 167 -1.61 5.69 4.42
N VAL A 168 -1.67 4.94 3.30
CA VAL A 168 -0.88 3.73 3.09
C VAL A 168 0.30 4.09 2.20
N MET A 169 1.50 3.81 2.66
CA MET A 169 2.73 4.02 1.91
C MET A 169 3.21 2.72 1.30
N VAL A 170 3.60 2.77 0.04
CA VAL A 170 4.10 1.59 -0.69
C VAL A 170 5.59 1.75 -0.92
N VAL A 171 6.36 0.79 -0.43
CA VAL A 171 7.79 0.63 -0.70
C VAL A 171 7.93 -0.46 -1.75
N ASP A 172 8.65 -0.17 -2.84
CA ASP A 172 8.87 -1.13 -3.92
C ASP A 172 9.92 -2.20 -3.54
N GLN A 173 10.11 -3.17 -4.42
CA GLN A 173 11.03 -4.28 -4.21
C GLN A 173 12.51 -3.88 -4.13
N ASP A 174 12.84 -2.69 -4.62
CA ASP A 174 14.17 -2.08 -4.52
C ASP A 174 14.35 -1.23 -3.24
N GLY A 175 13.33 -1.21 -2.38
CA GLY A 175 13.35 -0.49 -1.11
C GLY A 175 13.07 1.02 -1.20
N HIS A 176 12.44 1.51 -2.27
CA HIS A 176 12.13 2.93 -2.44
C HIS A 176 10.63 3.20 -2.20
N LEU A 177 10.33 4.32 -1.55
CA LEU A 177 8.95 4.81 -1.46
C LEU A 177 8.42 5.14 -2.86
N LYS A 178 7.37 4.43 -3.28
CA LYS A 178 6.83 4.48 -4.64
C LYS A 178 5.49 5.16 -4.74
N LEU A 179 4.54 4.77 -3.91
CA LEU A 179 3.16 5.26 -3.93
C LEU A 179 2.68 5.63 -2.53
N VAL A 180 1.69 6.51 -2.50
CA VAL A 180 0.88 6.78 -1.31
C VAL A 180 -0.58 6.68 -1.71
N PHE A 181 -1.34 5.84 -1.01
CA PHE A 181 -2.79 5.76 -1.11
C PHE A 181 -3.42 6.57 0.01
N PRO A 182 -4.29 7.54 -0.29
CA PRO A 182 -5.09 8.22 0.73
C PRO A 182 -6.14 7.27 1.33
N PHE A 183 -6.65 7.61 2.51
CA PHE A 183 -7.81 6.92 3.08
C PHE A 183 -8.98 6.88 2.10
N GLY A 184 -9.64 5.72 2.02
CA GLY A 184 -10.79 5.48 1.15
C GLY A 184 -10.43 5.10 -0.28
N THR A 185 -9.15 4.82 -0.59
CA THR A 185 -8.79 4.19 -1.86
C THR A 185 -9.36 2.77 -1.90
N PRO A 186 -10.18 2.41 -2.93
CA PRO A 186 -10.79 1.09 -3.02
C PRO A 186 -9.76 -0.03 -3.23
N ALA A 187 -10.09 -1.24 -2.79
CA ALA A 187 -9.26 -2.43 -2.95
C ALA A 187 -8.88 -2.71 -4.42
N GLU A 188 -9.81 -2.48 -5.35
CA GLU A 188 -9.59 -2.66 -6.79
C GLU A 188 -8.49 -1.74 -7.31
N ASP A 189 -8.53 -0.45 -6.95
CA ASP A 189 -7.56 0.55 -7.38
C ASP A 189 -6.17 0.24 -6.79
N ILE A 190 -6.13 -0.18 -5.51
CA ILE A 190 -4.91 -0.63 -4.84
C ILE A 190 -4.33 -1.85 -5.57
N ALA A 191 -5.15 -2.87 -5.84
CA ALA A 191 -4.72 -4.10 -6.50
C ALA A 191 -4.20 -3.85 -7.92
N GLU A 192 -4.84 -2.96 -8.71
CA GLU A 192 -4.38 -2.60 -10.05
C GLU A 192 -2.99 -1.96 -10.01
N ASP A 193 -2.78 -0.98 -9.11
CA ASP A 193 -1.49 -0.29 -8.97
C ASP A 193 -0.38 -1.25 -8.53
N LEU A 194 -0.65 -2.08 -7.50
CA LEU A 194 0.33 -3.05 -7.00
C LEU A 194 0.69 -4.11 -8.06
N SER A 195 -0.32 -4.63 -8.79
CA SER A 195 -0.08 -5.57 -9.89
C SER A 195 0.78 -4.94 -10.99
N HIS A 196 0.62 -3.64 -11.26
CA HIS A 196 1.45 -2.93 -12.23
C HIS A 196 2.90 -2.78 -11.77
N ILE A 197 3.15 -2.56 -10.47
CA ILE A 197 4.51 -2.45 -9.92
C ILE A 197 5.23 -3.81 -9.92
N LEU A 198 4.49 -4.90 -9.67
CA LEU A 198 5.03 -6.26 -9.60
C LEU A 198 5.38 -6.88 -10.97
N ASN A 199 4.90 -6.30 -12.11
CA ASN A 199 5.13 -6.77 -13.48
C ASN A 199 6.19 -5.95 -14.21
#